data_c50f727831b27c1e56b733bb937b0873
#
_entry.id   c50f727831b27c1e56b733bb937b0873
#
_cell.length_a   1.000
_cell.length_b   1.000
_cell.length_c   1.000
_cell.angle_alpha   90.00
_cell.angle_beta   90.00
_cell.angle_gamma   90.00
#
_symmetry.space_group_name_H-M   'P 1'
#
loop_
_entity.id
_entity.type
_entity.pdbx_description
1 polymer ?
#
loop_
_entity_poly.entity_id
_entity_poly.type
_entity_poly.pdbx_seq_one_letter_code
_entity_poly.pdbx_strand_id
1 'polypeptide(L)'
;MTVLDKNYLRLQFWNRIYQKSGTEFQSFFEDIMKKAFPDFQPIKPYGNKGDRGNDGYRPDNGIYYQVYSPENPSEKETEAAKKLKADFGKLKSSWDKISKIKEYYFVFNDKGQGVSIEIESALADLK
;
A
#
# COMPACT_ATOMS: atom_id res chain seq x y z
N MET A 1 25.90 13.32 6.70
CA MET A 1 25.05 13.68 5.53
C MET A 1 24.64 15.14 5.62
N THR A 2 24.95 15.91 4.59
CA THR A 2 24.59 17.33 4.53
C THR A 2 23.12 17.55 4.16
N VAL A 3 22.64 18.80 4.29
CA VAL A 3 21.28 19.17 3.87
C VAL A 3 21.11 18.96 2.36
N LEU A 4 22.14 19.30 1.56
CA LEU A 4 22.12 19.09 0.11
C LEU A 4 22.01 17.60 -0.23
N ASP A 5 22.75 16.74 0.47
CA ASP A 5 22.67 15.29 0.26
C ASP A 5 21.27 14.76 0.54
N LYS A 6 20.64 15.20 1.63
CA LYS A 6 19.28 14.80 1.98
C LYS A 6 18.27 15.25 0.94
N ASN A 7 18.39 16.48 0.44
CA ASN A 7 17.49 16.99 -0.58
C ASN A 7 17.64 16.24 -1.90
N TYR A 8 18.87 15.91 -2.28
CA TYR A 8 19.14 15.13 -3.47
C TYR A 8 18.52 13.73 -3.38
N LEU A 9 18.68 13.05 -2.24
CA LEU A 9 18.09 11.74 -2.02
C LEU A 9 16.56 11.78 -2.05
N ARG A 10 15.96 12.81 -1.47
CA ARG A 10 14.50 13.00 -1.52
C ARG A 10 14.01 13.19 -2.95
N LEU A 11 14.73 13.97 -3.74
CA LEU A 11 14.38 14.20 -5.14
C LEU A 11 14.45 12.90 -5.94
N GLN A 12 15.50 12.10 -5.75
CA GLN A 12 15.62 10.80 -6.39
C GLN A 12 14.48 9.85 -6.00
N PHE A 13 14.12 9.83 -4.72
CA PHE A 13 13.02 9.03 -4.21
C PHE A 13 11.69 9.42 -4.87
N TRP A 14 11.39 10.72 -4.92
CA TRP A 14 10.18 11.22 -5.57
C TRP A 14 10.14 10.91 -7.05
N ASN A 15 11.26 11.04 -7.76
CA ASN A 15 11.35 10.71 -9.17
C ASN A 15 11.02 9.23 -9.41
N ARG A 16 11.51 8.35 -8.56
CA ARG A 16 11.20 6.92 -8.65
C ARG A 16 9.71 6.66 -8.44
N ILE A 17 9.11 7.31 -7.46
CA ILE A 17 7.69 7.19 -7.19
C ILE A 17 6.85 7.62 -8.38
N TYR A 18 7.19 8.78 -8.98
CA TYR A 18 6.48 9.31 -10.14
C TYR A 18 6.51 8.37 -11.34
N GLN A 19 7.61 7.66 -11.52
CA GLN A 19 7.82 6.81 -12.69
C GLN A 19 7.23 5.42 -12.55
N LYS A 20 6.88 5.00 -11.33
CA LYS A 20 6.45 3.63 -11.07
C LYS A 20 4.94 3.50 -10.92
N SER A 21 4.40 2.43 -11.49
CA SER A 21 3.01 2.04 -11.31
C SER A 21 2.91 0.52 -11.29
N GLY A 22 1.76 -0.01 -10.90
CA GLY A 22 1.50 -1.45 -10.88
C GLY A 22 2.54 -2.23 -10.10
N THR A 23 3.03 -3.30 -10.70
CA THR A 23 3.99 -4.21 -10.06
C THR A 23 5.34 -3.57 -9.76
N GLU A 24 5.77 -2.60 -10.57
CA GLU A 24 7.03 -1.88 -10.32
C GLU A 24 6.98 -1.11 -9.01
N PHE A 25 5.87 -0.42 -8.75
CA PHE A 25 5.69 0.32 -7.51
C PHE A 25 5.58 -0.66 -6.33
N GLN A 26 4.87 -1.76 -6.50
CA GLN A 26 4.74 -2.78 -5.45
C GLN A 26 6.10 -3.36 -5.06
N SER A 27 6.93 -3.68 -6.04
CA SER A 27 8.29 -4.18 -5.79
C SER A 27 9.15 -3.16 -5.07
N PHE A 28 9.05 -1.90 -5.47
CA PHE A 28 9.75 -0.79 -4.83
C PHE A 28 9.32 -0.63 -3.36
N PHE A 29 8.02 -0.69 -3.12
CA PHE A 29 7.45 -0.64 -1.76
C PHE A 29 7.96 -1.79 -0.91
N GLU A 30 7.94 -3.02 -1.44
CA GLU A 30 8.42 -4.20 -0.72
C GLU A 30 9.89 -4.08 -0.35
N ASP A 31 10.73 -3.60 -1.26
CA ASP A 31 12.16 -3.41 -0.99
C ASP A 31 12.40 -2.43 0.15
N ILE A 32 11.66 -1.33 0.16
CA ILE A 32 11.75 -0.33 1.24
C ILE A 32 11.30 -0.95 2.57
N MET A 33 10.17 -1.65 2.56
CA MET A 33 9.60 -2.24 3.77
C MET A 33 10.49 -3.32 4.37
N LYS A 34 11.10 -4.16 3.54
CA LYS A 34 12.03 -5.19 4.01
C LYS A 34 13.25 -4.59 4.71
N LYS A 35 13.73 -3.44 4.22
CA LYS A 35 14.87 -2.74 4.82
C LYS A 35 14.48 -2.00 6.09
N ALA A 36 13.30 -1.39 6.10
CA ALA A 36 12.83 -0.60 7.25
C ALA A 36 12.34 -1.49 8.40
N PHE A 37 11.71 -2.61 8.08
CA PHE A 37 11.08 -3.50 9.07
C PHE A 37 11.51 -4.95 8.81
N PRO A 38 12.44 -5.48 9.62
CA PRO A 38 12.91 -6.87 9.43
C PRO A 38 11.81 -7.92 9.54
N ASP A 39 10.72 -7.62 10.25
CA ASP A 39 9.57 -8.51 10.42
C ASP A 39 8.54 -8.42 9.29
N PHE A 40 8.76 -7.55 8.29
CA PHE A 40 7.85 -7.41 7.17
C PHE A 40 7.84 -8.67 6.31
N GLN A 41 6.63 -9.18 6.05
CA GLN A 41 6.41 -10.39 5.26
C GLN A 41 5.60 -10.05 4.02
N PRO A 42 6.19 -10.06 2.82
CA PRO A 42 5.42 -9.91 1.58
C PRO A 42 4.55 -11.15 1.36
N ILE A 43 3.37 -10.94 0.79
CA ILE A 43 2.43 -12.02 0.53
C ILE A 43 2.34 -12.27 -0.97
N LYS A 44 2.52 -13.52 -1.33
CA LYS A 44 2.44 -13.96 -2.72
C LYS A 44 0.99 -14.28 -3.09
N PRO A 45 0.48 -13.75 -4.21
CA PRO A 45 -0.82 -14.16 -4.72
C PRO A 45 -0.86 -15.67 -5.01
N TYR A 46 -1.98 -16.31 -4.70
CA TYR A 46 -2.14 -17.74 -4.90
C TYR A 46 -3.33 -18.02 -5.82
N GLY A 47 -3.06 -18.38 -7.06
CA GLY A 47 -4.06 -18.73 -8.05
C GLY A 47 -5.10 -17.64 -8.25
N ASN A 48 -6.38 -18.04 -8.40
CA ASN A 48 -7.49 -17.10 -8.60
C ASN A 48 -7.88 -16.33 -7.34
N LYS A 49 -7.38 -16.75 -6.18
CA LYS A 49 -7.72 -16.12 -4.90
C LYS A 49 -6.84 -14.92 -4.59
N GLY A 50 -5.71 -14.75 -5.32
CA GLY A 50 -4.77 -13.68 -5.07
C GLY A 50 -4.19 -13.72 -3.66
N ASP A 51 -3.88 -12.55 -3.12
CA ASP A 51 -3.36 -12.38 -1.76
C ASP A 51 -4.45 -12.14 -0.71
N ARG A 52 -5.70 -12.14 -1.12
CA ARG A 52 -6.88 -11.91 -0.28
C ARG A 52 -6.83 -10.57 0.45
N GLY A 53 -6.42 -9.54 -0.26
CA GLY A 53 -6.35 -8.19 0.25
C GLY A 53 -5.12 -7.87 1.07
N ASN A 54 -4.13 -8.76 1.06
CA ASN A 54 -2.90 -8.56 1.84
C ASN A 54 -1.68 -8.59 0.92
N ASP A 55 -1.09 -7.45 0.61
CA ASP A 55 0.14 -7.38 -0.17
C ASP A 55 1.39 -7.56 0.68
N GLY A 56 1.25 -7.44 1.98
CA GLY A 56 2.32 -7.65 2.93
C GLY A 56 1.88 -7.24 4.32
N TYR A 57 2.52 -7.79 5.35
CA TYR A 57 2.10 -7.49 6.71
C TYR A 57 3.26 -7.69 7.71
N ARG A 58 3.04 -7.20 8.91
CA ARG A 58 3.93 -7.43 10.05
C ARG A 58 3.17 -8.29 11.04
N PRO A 59 3.43 -9.62 11.04
CA PRO A 59 2.59 -10.60 11.74
C PRO A 59 2.40 -10.34 13.23
N ASP A 60 3.49 -10.02 13.93
CA ASP A 60 3.47 -9.86 15.39
C ASP A 60 2.69 -8.62 15.83
N ASN A 61 2.56 -7.64 14.94
CA ASN A 61 1.93 -6.36 15.25
C ASN A 61 0.52 -6.21 14.68
N GLY A 62 0.09 -7.14 13.82
CA GLY A 62 -1.22 -7.05 13.17
C GLY A 62 -1.33 -5.86 12.21
N ILE A 63 -0.24 -5.49 11.57
CA ILE A 63 -0.18 -4.35 10.65
C ILE A 63 -0.17 -4.88 9.23
N TYR A 64 -1.16 -4.45 8.43
CA TYR A 64 -1.38 -4.93 7.07
C TYR A 64 -1.26 -3.80 6.06
N TYR A 65 -0.78 -4.14 4.87
CA TYR A 65 -0.56 -3.19 3.78
C TYR A 65 -1.22 -3.69 2.51
N GLN A 66 -1.99 -2.83 1.86
CA GLN A 66 -2.54 -3.07 0.54
C GLN A 66 -2.02 -1.97 -0.38
N VAL A 67 -1.44 -2.37 -1.53
CA VAL A 67 -0.78 -1.44 -2.44
C VAL A 67 -1.61 -1.26 -3.70
N TYR A 68 -1.84 -0.02 -4.09
CA TYR A 68 -2.52 0.30 -5.34
C TYR A 68 -1.82 1.48 -6.02
N SER A 69 -1.29 1.25 -7.21
CA SER A 69 -0.52 2.27 -7.94
C SER A 69 -0.93 2.30 -9.42
N PRO A 70 -2.05 2.94 -9.75
CA PRO A 70 -2.47 3.08 -11.14
C PRO A 70 -1.61 4.11 -11.89
N GLU A 71 -1.56 4.02 -13.22
CA GLU A 71 -0.80 4.96 -14.04
C GLU A 71 -1.32 6.39 -13.91
N ASN A 72 -2.65 6.56 -13.86
CA ASN A 72 -3.30 7.87 -13.76
C ASN A 72 -4.12 7.94 -12.48
N PRO A 73 -3.50 8.27 -11.32
CA PRO A 73 -4.20 8.22 -10.04
C PRO A 73 -5.46 9.08 -9.97
N SER A 74 -5.42 10.28 -10.56
CA SER A 74 -6.57 11.19 -10.52
C SER A 74 -7.79 10.66 -11.26
N GLU A 75 -7.60 9.77 -12.24
CA GLU A 75 -8.68 9.15 -13.00
C GLU A 75 -9.21 7.87 -12.33
N LYS A 76 -8.51 7.38 -11.29
CA LYS A 76 -8.80 6.10 -10.65
C LYS A 76 -9.22 6.23 -9.19
N GLU A 77 -9.61 7.42 -8.74
CA GLU A 77 -9.95 7.65 -7.34
C GLU A 77 -11.20 6.88 -6.89
N THR A 78 -12.22 6.83 -7.73
CA THR A 78 -13.44 6.06 -7.44
C THR A 78 -13.14 4.56 -7.39
N GLU A 79 -12.33 4.08 -8.32
CA GLU A 79 -11.89 2.68 -8.33
C GLU A 79 -11.03 2.35 -7.12
N ALA A 80 -10.15 3.27 -6.70
CA ALA A 80 -9.32 3.11 -5.52
C ALA A 80 -10.18 2.96 -4.26
N ALA A 81 -11.22 3.77 -4.10
CA ALA A 81 -12.13 3.69 -2.97
C ALA A 81 -12.88 2.35 -2.94
N LYS A 82 -13.35 1.88 -4.10
CA LYS A 82 -14.01 0.57 -4.21
C LYS A 82 -13.05 -0.58 -3.89
N LYS A 83 -11.83 -0.51 -4.43
CA LYS A 83 -10.81 -1.52 -4.20
C LYS A 83 -10.44 -1.60 -2.73
N LEU A 84 -10.26 -0.46 -2.08
CA LEU A 84 -9.95 -0.39 -0.66
C LEU A 84 -11.00 -1.12 0.17
N LYS A 85 -12.27 -0.88 -0.07
CA LYS A 85 -13.36 -1.53 0.67
C LYS A 85 -13.42 -3.03 0.40
N ALA A 86 -13.31 -3.43 -0.87
CA ALA A 86 -13.35 -4.83 -1.27
C ALA A 86 -12.16 -5.61 -0.70
N ASP A 87 -10.97 -5.06 -0.80
CA ASP A 87 -9.75 -5.70 -0.33
C ASP A 87 -9.71 -5.81 1.19
N PHE A 88 -10.21 -4.78 1.90
CA PHE A 88 -10.31 -4.85 3.35
C PHE A 88 -11.29 -5.93 3.80
N GLY A 89 -12.40 -6.10 3.08
CA GLY A 89 -13.34 -7.19 3.35
C GLY A 89 -12.70 -8.56 3.21
N LYS A 90 -11.92 -8.76 2.16
CA LYS A 90 -11.16 -9.99 1.95
C LYS A 90 -10.12 -10.21 3.04
N LEU A 91 -9.42 -9.15 3.42
CA LEU A 91 -8.43 -9.19 4.48
C LEU A 91 -9.06 -9.64 5.78
N LYS A 92 -10.16 -9.01 6.16
CA LYS A 92 -10.86 -9.33 7.41
C LYS A 92 -11.33 -10.78 7.43
N SER A 93 -11.90 -11.28 6.35
CA SER A 93 -12.42 -12.65 6.31
C SER A 93 -11.33 -13.71 6.25
N SER A 94 -10.16 -13.41 5.67
CA SER A 94 -9.10 -14.40 5.46
C SER A 94 -7.96 -14.31 6.46
N TRP A 95 -7.60 -13.12 6.91
CA TRP A 95 -6.37 -12.89 7.67
C TRP A 95 -6.57 -12.58 9.14
N ASP A 96 -7.73 -12.04 9.54
CA ASP A 96 -7.96 -11.60 10.92
C ASP A 96 -7.81 -12.75 11.93
N LYS A 97 -8.16 -13.96 11.55
CA LYS A 97 -8.01 -15.17 12.38
C LYS A 97 -6.56 -15.66 12.48
N ILE A 98 -5.71 -15.30 11.50
CA ILE A 98 -4.29 -15.67 11.50
C ILE A 98 -3.50 -14.70 12.36
N SER A 99 -3.71 -13.40 12.14
CA SER A 99 -3.13 -12.33 12.92
C SER A 99 -4.13 -11.19 12.97
N LYS A 100 -4.66 -10.91 14.17
CA LYS A 100 -5.72 -9.91 14.33
C LYS A 100 -5.31 -8.57 13.74
N ILE A 101 -6.19 -7.98 12.93
CA ILE A 101 -5.95 -6.70 12.29
C ILE A 101 -5.99 -5.59 13.35
N LYS A 102 -4.87 -4.91 13.55
CA LYS A 102 -4.75 -3.76 14.45
C LYS A 102 -4.59 -2.47 13.67
N GLU A 103 -3.83 -2.51 12.58
CA GLU A 103 -3.63 -1.36 11.71
C GLU A 103 -3.71 -1.80 10.26
N TYR A 104 -4.28 -0.93 9.43
CA TYR A 104 -4.40 -1.16 8.00
C TYR A 104 -3.96 0.08 7.24
N TYR A 105 -3.01 -0.11 6.32
CA TYR A 105 -2.50 0.95 5.46
C TYR A 105 -2.86 0.65 4.01
N PHE A 106 -3.61 1.54 3.41
CA PHE A 106 -3.86 1.51 1.98
C PHE A 106 -2.80 2.40 1.31
N VAL A 107 -1.82 1.74 0.68
CA VAL A 107 -0.67 2.43 0.09
C VAL A 107 -1.03 2.79 -1.35
N PHE A 108 -1.40 4.04 -1.54
CA PHE A 108 -1.83 4.56 -2.83
C PHE A 108 -0.78 5.53 -3.36
N ASN A 109 -0.19 5.20 -4.53
CA ASN A 109 0.75 6.12 -5.15
C ASN A 109 -0.04 7.19 -5.92
N ASP A 110 -0.26 8.32 -5.28
CA ASP A 110 -0.98 9.45 -5.86
C ASP A 110 -0.12 10.32 -6.79
N LYS A 111 1.16 9.98 -6.91
CA LYS A 111 2.16 10.71 -7.72
C LYS A 111 2.21 12.21 -7.37
N GLY A 112 2.02 12.51 -6.10
CA GLY A 112 2.07 13.89 -5.61
C GLY A 112 0.80 14.71 -5.84
N GLN A 113 -0.26 14.10 -6.36
CA GLN A 113 -1.51 14.81 -6.68
C GLN A 113 -2.46 14.95 -5.50
N GLY A 114 -2.19 14.22 -4.42
CA GLY A 114 -3.08 14.20 -3.25
C GLY A 114 -4.13 13.09 -3.33
N VAL A 115 -4.89 12.96 -2.27
CA VAL A 115 -5.90 11.91 -2.10
C VAL A 115 -7.29 12.54 -2.07
N SER A 116 -8.25 11.91 -2.76
CA SER A 116 -9.61 12.43 -2.85
C SER A 116 -10.40 12.19 -1.56
N ILE A 117 -11.51 12.94 -1.42
CA ILE A 117 -12.45 12.73 -0.34
C ILE A 117 -13.09 11.33 -0.40
N GLU A 118 -13.22 10.75 -1.59
CA GLU A 118 -13.77 9.40 -1.76
C GLU A 118 -12.91 8.36 -1.07
N ILE A 119 -11.57 8.44 -1.23
CA ILE A 119 -10.63 7.52 -0.57
C ILE A 119 -10.64 7.75 0.94
N GLU A 120 -10.59 9.00 1.39
CA GLU A 120 -10.62 9.32 2.81
C GLU A 120 -11.91 8.86 3.47
N SER A 121 -13.05 9.04 2.78
CA SER A 121 -14.34 8.57 3.26
C SER A 121 -14.40 7.05 3.36
N ALA A 122 -13.84 6.34 2.38
CA ALA A 122 -13.77 4.89 2.40
C ALA A 122 -12.93 4.38 3.58
N LEU A 123 -11.80 5.02 3.87
CA LEU A 123 -10.96 4.69 5.02
C LEU A 123 -11.71 4.93 6.34
N ALA A 124 -12.43 6.03 6.44
CA ALA A 124 -13.20 6.35 7.63
C ALA A 124 -14.29 5.31 7.90
N ASP A 125 -14.92 4.78 6.84
CA ASP A 125 -15.97 3.77 6.95
C ASP A 125 -15.45 2.43 7.50
N LEU A 126 -14.15 2.19 7.44
CA LEU A 126 -13.54 0.94 7.95
C LEU A 126 -13.28 0.97 9.46
N LYS A 127 -13.37 2.11 10.11
CA LYS A 127 -13.08 2.24 11.54
C LYS A 127 -14.20 1.73 12.43
#